data_775c2ef7e501bdebf6f9b45899185383
#
_entry.id   775c2ef7e501bdebf6f9b45899185383
#
_cell.length_a   1.000
_cell.length_b   1.000
_cell.length_c   1.000
_cell.angle_alpha   90.00
_cell.angle_beta   90.00
_cell.angle_gamma   90.00
#
_symmetry.space_group_name_H-M   'P 1'
#
loop_
_entity.id
_entity.type
_entity.pdbx_description
1 polymer ?
#
loop_
_entity_poly.entity_id
_entity_poly.type
_entity_poly.pdbx_seq_one_letter_code
_entity_poly.pdbx_strand_id
1 'polypeptide(L)'
;MDIQRARPEDAQFLKRIADQAYRPYIRRIGRRPAPMLADFPALIAAGEVWTLSEVADIVGYVVMRSAATSLHVENVAVHPEQHGRGFGRALLEFAEEEAARRGHDTLDLYTNAKMTENLSLYHALGWTEVGRRTQGGFDRVFFEKRVTPVAS
;
A
#
# COMPACT_ATOMS: atom_id res chain seq x y z
N MET A 1 -6.11 8.40 -15.52
CA MET A 1 -5.54 7.95 -14.24
C MET A 1 -4.47 8.93 -13.80
N ASP A 2 -4.59 9.44 -12.58
CA ASP A 2 -3.71 10.47 -12.06
C ASP A 2 -3.28 10.12 -10.64
N ILE A 3 -1.97 10.15 -10.37
CA ILE A 3 -1.42 9.88 -9.04
C ILE A 3 -0.73 11.15 -8.55
N GLN A 4 -1.14 11.62 -7.37
CA GLN A 4 -0.59 12.85 -6.78
C GLN A 4 -0.59 12.76 -5.26
N ARG A 5 0.18 13.62 -4.60
CA ARG A 5 0.18 13.67 -3.16
C ARG A 5 -1.20 14.00 -2.63
N ALA A 6 -1.57 13.29 -1.54
CA ALA A 6 -2.85 13.52 -0.89
C ALA A 6 -2.86 14.90 -0.23
N ARG A 7 -4.04 15.51 -0.22
CA ARG A 7 -4.30 16.78 0.44
C ARG A 7 -5.06 16.53 1.74
N PRO A 8 -4.99 17.46 2.71
CA PRO A 8 -5.70 17.27 3.99
C PRO A 8 -7.18 16.93 3.83
N GLU A 9 -7.87 17.53 2.85
CA GLU A 9 -9.28 17.28 2.60
C GLU A 9 -9.57 15.87 2.05
N ASP A 10 -8.54 15.13 1.63
CA ASP A 10 -8.72 13.77 1.10
C ASP A 10 -8.84 12.72 2.21
N ALA A 11 -8.47 13.05 3.45
CA ALA A 11 -8.36 12.08 4.54
C ALA A 11 -9.63 11.23 4.74
N GLN A 12 -10.80 11.85 4.70
CA GLN A 12 -12.07 11.13 4.90
C GLN A 12 -12.37 10.15 3.76
N PHE A 13 -11.97 10.48 2.52
CA PHE A 13 -12.16 9.58 1.38
C PHE A 13 -11.25 8.37 1.50
N LEU A 14 -10.01 8.58 1.94
CA LEU A 14 -9.04 7.49 2.14
C LEU A 14 -9.47 6.56 3.26
N LYS A 15 -10.00 7.11 4.35
CA LYS A 15 -10.55 6.33 5.45
C LYS A 15 -11.69 5.43 4.96
N ARG A 16 -12.56 5.97 4.13
CA ARG A 16 -13.69 5.23 3.56
C ARG A 16 -13.19 4.11 2.65
N ILE A 17 -12.20 4.38 1.80
CA ILE A 17 -11.62 3.36 0.92
C ILE A 17 -10.99 2.24 1.76
N ALA A 18 -10.22 2.58 2.79
CA ALA A 18 -9.62 1.60 3.68
C ALA A 18 -10.70 0.72 4.35
N ASP A 19 -11.73 1.34 4.90
CA ASP A 19 -12.81 0.61 5.55
C ASP A 19 -13.50 -0.36 4.59
N GLN A 20 -13.79 0.06 3.39
CA GLN A 20 -14.47 -0.78 2.40
C GLN A 20 -13.56 -1.86 1.83
N ALA A 21 -12.31 -1.54 1.55
CA ALA A 21 -11.36 -2.50 0.98
C ALA A 21 -10.98 -3.60 1.97
N TYR A 22 -10.83 -3.26 3.25
CA TYR A 22 -10.37 -4.20 4.26
C TYR A 22 -11.48 -4.86 5.08
N ARG A 23 -12.71 -4.36 5.01
CA ARG A 23 -13.84 -4.91 5.76
C ARG A 23 -14.02 -6.43 5.59
N PRO A 24 -13.91 -7.01 4.38
CA PRO A 24 -14.07 -8.46 4.20
C PRO A 24 -13.07 -9.29 5.00
N TYR A 25 -11.94 -8.71 5.38
CA TYR A 25 -10.89 -9.43 6.10
C TYR A 25 -11.08 -9.43 7.61
N ILE A 26 -11.98 -8.59 8.15
CA ILE A 26 -12.24 -8.56 9.60
C ILE A 26 -12.62 -9.96 10.10
N ARG A 27 -13.48 -10.65 9.37
CA ARG A 27 -13.94 -11.99 9.72
C ARG A 27 -12.83 -13.03 9.67
N ARG A 28 -11.98 -12.96 8.63
CA ARG A 28 -10.86 -13.91 8.47
C ARG A 28 -9.79 -13.72 9.54
N ILE A 29 -9.52 -12.48 9.89
CA ILE A 29 -8.45 -12.13 10.83
C ILE A 29 -8.94 -12.18 12.28
N GLY A 30 -10.24 -11.95 12.50
CA GLY A 30 -10.83 -11.92 13.83
C GLY A 30 -10.83 -10.55 14.48
N ARG A 31 -10.32 -9.52 13.77
CA ARG A 31 -10.31 -8.12 14.20
C ARG A 31 -10.01 -7.22 13.01
N ARG A 32 -10.09 -5.91 13.20
CA ARG A 32 -9.78 -4.96 12.13
C ARG A 32 -8.32 -5.06 11.70
N PRO A 33 -8.02 -5.23 10.40
CA PRO A 33 -6.66 -5.17 9.91
C PRO A 33 -6.02 -3.83 10.23
N ALA A 34 -4.70 -3.83 10.47
CA ALA A 34 -3.97 -2.62 10.82
C ALA A 34 -4.19 -1.45 9.86
N PRO A 35 -4.26 -1.64 8.52
CA PRO A 35 -4.51 -0.53 7.59
C PRO A 35 -5.81 0.22 7.82
N MET A 36 -6.83 -0.43 8.40
CA MET A 36 -8.09 0.24 8.73
C MET A 36 -7.95 1.23 9.89
N LEU A 37 -6.88 1.12 10.67
CA LEU A 37 -6.64 1.93 11.86
C LEU A 37 -5.67 3.08 11.58
N ALA A 38 -5.30 3.30 10.32
CA ALA A 38 -4.34 4.33 9.91
C ALA A 38 -4.84 5.73 10.25
N ASP A 39 -3.94 6.57 10.75
CA ASP A 39 -4.21 8.00 11.00
C ASP A 39 -3.89 8.77 9.72
N PHE A 40 -4.84 8.82 8.80
CA PHE A 40 -4.64 9.49 7.52
C PHE A 40 -4.29 10.96 7.63
N PRO A 41 -4.92 11.76 8.51
CA PRO A 41 -4.50 13.16 8.64
C PRO A 41 -3.03 13.31 8.99
N ALA A 42 -2.50 12.51 9.92
CA ALA A 42 -1.09 12.55 10.29
C ALA A 42 -0.18 12.10 9.16
N LEU A 43 -0.55 11.03 8.46
CA LEU A 43 0.24 10.50 7.33
C LEU A 43 0.28 11.48 6.16
N ILE A 44 -0.84 12.14 5.87
CA ILE A 44 -0.91 13.17 4.83
C ILE A 44 -0.02 14.35 5.21
N ALA A 45 -0.08 14.80 6.46
CA ALA A 45 0.75 15.90 6.94
C ALA A 45 2.24 15.57 6.82
N ALA A 46 2.60 14.30 7.00
CA ALA A 46 3.99 13.84 6.84
C ALA A 46 4.41 13.70 5.37
N GLY A 47 3.50 13.90 4.42
CA GLY A 47 3.79 13.77 2.98
C GLY A 47 3.98 12.34 2.51
N GLU A 48 3.44 11.36 3.24
CA GLU A 48 3.65 9.94 2.98
C GLU A 48 2.54 9.29 2.17
N VAL A 49 1.49 10.03 1.80
CA VAL A 49 0.30 9.47 1.14
C VAL A 49 0.15 10.01 -0.27
N TRP A 50 -0.11 9.10 -1.21
CA TRP A 50 -0.40 9.43 -2.60
C TRP A 50 -1.76 8.85 -2.97
N THR A 51 -2.55 9.61 -3.74
CA THR A 51 -3.87 9.19 -4.19
C THR A 51 -3.83 8.86 -5.67
N LEU A 52 -4.66 7.90 -6.07
CA LEU A 52 -4.93 7.61 -7.47
C LEU A 52 -6.36 8.02 -7.78
N SER A 53 -6.52 8.89 -8.76
CA SER A 53 -7.82 9.41 -9.19
C SER A 53 -8.14 9.00 -10.61
N GLU A 54 -9.43 8.77 -10.85
CA GLU A 54 -10.00 8.49 -12.17
C GLU A 54 -11.13 9.47 -12.39
N VAL A 55 -10.99 10.37 -13.39
CA VAL A 55 -12.00 11.39 -13.72
C VAL A 55 -12.44 12.19 -12.47
N ALA A 56 -11.47 12.70 -11.71
CA ALA A 56 -11.66 13.50 -10.49
C ALA A 56 -12.09 12.73 -9.24
N ASP A 57 -12.41 11.44 -9.34
CA ASP A 57 -12.74 10.62 -8.16
C ASP A 57 -11.52 9.87 -7.67
N ILE A 58 -11.25 9.93 -6.35
CA ILE A 58 -10.20 9.13 -5.74
C ILE A 58 -10.67 7.67 -5.67
N VAL A 59 -9.92 6.77 -6.30
CA VAL A 59 -10.25 5.34 -6.35
C VAL A 59 -9.27 4.47 -5.58
N GLY A 60 -8.14 5.01 -5.18
CA GLY A 60 -7.14 4.27 -4.43
C GLY A 60 -6.07 5.16 -3.83
N TYR A 61 -5.20 4.56 -3.03
CA TYR A 61 -4.10 5.27 -2.38
C TYR A 61 -2.93 4.34 -2.08
N VAL A 62 -1.78 4.94 -1.83
CA VAL A 62 -0.61 4.23 -1.30
C VAL A 62 0.05 5.10 -0.24
N VAL A 63 0.43 4.47 0.87
CA VAL A 63 1.20 5.10 1.94
C VAL A 63 2.61 4.51 1.89
N MET A 64 3.61 5.37 1.78
CA MET A 64 5.00 4.97 1.64
C MET A 64 5.89 5.75 2.59
N ARG A 65 6.90 5.08 3.14
CA ARG A 65 7.83 5.69 4.07
C ARG A 65 9.25 5.18 3.79
N SER A 66 10.21 6.12 3.68
CA SER A 66 11.61 5.75 3.51
C SER A 66 12.20 5.22 4.81
N ALA A 67 12.87 4.08 4.71
CA ALA A 67 13.80 3.60 5.73
C ALA A 67 15.23 3.91 5.25
N ALA A 68 16.26 3.37 5.89
CA ALA A 68 17.65 3.70 5.57
C ALA A 68 18.01 3.37 4.12
N THR A 69 17.64 2.19 3.63
CA THR A 69 18.01 1.70 2.30
C THR A 69 16.83 1.22 1.46
N SER A 70 15.63 1.31 1.99
CA SER A 70 14.43 0.81 1.31
C SER A 70 13.26 1.76 1.42
N LEU A 71 12.32 1.65 0.50
CA LEU A 71 11.02 2.30 0.61
C LEU A 71 10.01 1.27 1.10
N HIS A 72 9.38 1.58 2.23
CA HIS A 72 8.36 0.72 2.83
C HIS A 72 6.97 1.14 2.34
N VAL A 73 6.24 0.18 1.74
CA VAL A 73 4.83 0.37 1.39
C VAL A 73 4.01 -0.06 2.60
N GLU A 74 3.50 0.92 3.33
CA GLU A 74 2.81 0.68 4.59
C GLU A 74 1.34 0.30 4.40
N ASN A 75 0.70 0.85 3.38
CA ASN A 75 -0.73 0.66 3.15
C ASN A 75 -1.05 0.97 1.70
N VAL A 76 -1.70 0.05 1.01
CA VAL A 76 -2.15 0.27 -0.36
C VAL A 76 -3.55 -0.31 -0.50
N ALA A 77 -4.47 0.46 -1.05
CA ALA A 77 -5.84 -0.01 -1.23
C ALA A 77 -6.50 0.64 -2.44
N VAL A 78 -7.44 -0.09 -3.02
CA VAL A 78 -8.28 0.36 -4.13
C VAL A 78 -9.74 0.14 -3.71
N HIS A 79 -10.59 1.11 -4.02
CA HIS A 79 -12.02 0.98 -3.77
C HIS A 79 -12.53 -0.34 -4.38
N PRO A 80 -13.29 -1.16 -3.61
CA PRO A 80 -13.74 -2.46 -4.11
C PRO A 80 -14.47 -2.42 -5.47
N GLU A 81 -15.23 -1.37 -5.73
CA GLU A 81 -15.95 -1.22 -7.01
C GLU A 81 -15.00 -1.02 -8.20
N GLN A 82 -13.73 -0.71 -7.93
CA GLN A 82 -12.73 -0.46 -8.96
C GLN A 82 -11.72 -1.60 -9.07
N HIS A 83 -11.92 -2.70 -8.35
CA HIS A 83 -11.06 -3.87 -8.45
C HIS A 83 -11.10 -4.47 -9.86
N GLY A 84 -10.01 -5.12 -10.25
CA GLY A 84 -9.90 -5.77 -11.56
C GLY A 84 -9.56 -4.83 -12.71
N ARG A 85 -9.31 -3.55 -12.43
CA ARG A 85 -8.96 -2.54 -13.46
C ARG A 85 -7.47 -2.21 -13.49
N GLY A 86 -6.65 -2.87 -12.67
CA GLY A 86 -5.20 -2.65 -12.65
C GLY A 86 -4.74 -1.47 -11.80
N PHE A 87 -5.60 -0.87 -11.00
CA PHE A 87 -5.23 0.30 -10.18
C PHE A 87 -4.26 -0.07 -9.05
N GLY A 88 -4.45 -1.22 -8.42
CA GLY A 88 -3.51 -1.69 -7.39
C GLY A 88 -2.11 -1.90 -7.96
N ARG A 89 -2.03 -2.51 -9.13
CA ARG A 89 -0.77 -2.67 -9.86
C ARG A 89 -0.14 -1.32 -10.18
N ALA A 90 -0.93 -0.36 -10.66
CA ALA A 90 -0.43 0.98 -10.98
C ALA A 90 0.13 1.68 -9.75
N LEU A 91 -0.51 1.55 -8.59
CA LEU A 91 -0.02 2.12 -7.34
C LEU A 91 1.31 1.48 -6.91
N LEU A 92 1.43 0.17 -7.06
CA LEU A 92 2.68 -0.54 -6.71
C LEU A 92 3.80 -0.21 -7.69
N GLU A 93 3.50 -0.06 -8.97
CA GLU A 93 4.48 0.39 -9.97
C GLU A 93 4.94 1.82 -9.69
N PHE A 94 4.02 2.69 -9.27
CA PHE A 94 4.37 4.04 -8.83
C PHE A 94 5.32 3.99 -7.62
N ALA A 95 5.07 3.10 -6.67
CA ALA A 95 5.95 2.93 -5.51
C ALA A 95 7.36 2.50 -5.94
N GLU A 96 7.48 1.62 -6.95
CA GLU A 96 8.78 1.22 -7.49
C GLU A 96 9.52 2.42 -8.09
N GLU A 97 8.82 3.23 -8.86
CA GLU A 97 9.41 4.43 -9.46
C GLU A 97 9.85 5.42 -8.39
N GLU A 98 9.04 5.57 -7.35
CA GLU A 98 9.38 6.48 -6.24
C GLU A 98 10.58 5.99 -5.45
N ALA A 99 10.69 4.69 -5.20
CA ALA A 99 11.86 4.10 -4.56
C ALA A 99 13.14 4.38 -5.36
N ALA A 100 13.09 4.13 -6.66
CA ALA A 100 14.21 4.39 -7.56
C ALA A 100 14.60 5.87 -7.57
N ARG A 101 13.60 6.76 -7.60
CA ARG A 101 13.80 8.21 -7.62
C ARG A 101 14.45 8.71 -6.33
N ARG A 102 14.14 8.09 -5.19
CA ARG A 102 14.75 8.41 -3.90
C ARG A 102 16.12 7.76 -3.68
N GLY A 103 16.61 7.00 -4.67
CA GLY A 103 17.90 6.34 -4.59
C GLY A 103 17.93 5.03 -3.82
N HIS A 104 16.76 4.46 -3.53
CA HIS A 104 16.65 3.15 -2.89
C HIS A 104 16.82 2.04 -3.91
N ASP A 105 17.36 0.90 -3.49
CA ASP A 105 17.49 -0.29 -4.32
C ASP A 105 16.46 -1.36 -4.00
N THR A 106 15.63 -1.14 -2.98
CA THR A 106 14.67 -2.13 -2.49
C THR A 106 13.37 -1.47 -2.07
N LEU A 107 12.26 -2.13 -2.42
CA LEU A 107 10.97 -1.89 -1.75
C LEU A 107 10.69 -3.05 -0.83
N ASP A 108 9.97 -2.78 0.25
CA ASP A 108 9.45 -3.84 1.11
C ASP A 108 8.01 -3.54 1.53
N LEU A 109 7.31 -4.58 1.91
CA LEU A 109 5.99 -4.49 2.52
C LEU A 109 5.72 -5.73 3.34
N TYR A 110 4.69 -5.68 4.16
CA TYR A 110 4.13 -6.88 4.75
C TYR A 110 2.62 -6.85 4.60
N THR A 111 2.02 -8.04 4.60
CA THR A 111 0.58 -8.19 4.57
C THR A 111 0.17 -9.29 5.54
N ASN A 112 -1.10 -9.33 5.92
CA ASN A 112 -1.59 -10.38 6.79
C ASN A 112 -1.68 -11.70 6.02
N ALA A 113 -1.25 -12.81 6.64
CA ALA A 113 -1.27 -14.13 6.03
C ALA A 113 -2.70 -14.58 5.63
N LYS A 114 -3.73 -14.01 6.27
CA LYS A 114 -5.12 -14.29 5.93
C LYS A 114 -5.61 -13.61 4.67
N MET A 115 -4.85 -12.63 4.17
CA MET A 115 -5.17 -11.92 2.93
C MET A 115 -4.56 -12.66 1.74
N THR A 116 -5.06 -13.84 1.47
CA THR A 116 -4.49 -14.75 0.45
C THR A 116 -4.50 -14.16 -0.95
N GLU A 117 -5.47 -13.32 -1.28
CA GLU A 117 -5.53 -12.63 -2.57
C GLU A 117 -4.34 -11.69 -2.75
N ASN A 118 -3.90 -11.02 -1.67
CA ASN A 118 -2.73 -10.14 -1.70
C ASN A 118 -1.45 -10.93 -1.89
N LEU A 119 -1.33 -12.09 -1.24
CA LEU A 119 -0.15 -12.95 -1.40
C LEU A 119 0.03 -13.34 -2.86
N SER A 120 -1.06 -13.77 -3.50
CA SER A 120 -1.05 -14.13 -4.93
C SER A 120 -0.69 -12.94 -5.82
N LEU A 121 -1.25 -11.77 -5.51
CA LEU A 121 -0.98 -10.54 -6.27
C LEU A 121 0.51 -10.17 -6.22
N TYR A 122 1.10 -10.15 -5.02
CA TYR A 122 2.50 -9.76 -4.89
C TYR A 122 3.43 -10.75 -5.60
N HIS A 123 3.16 -12.06 -5.48
CA HIS A 123 3.92 -13.06 -6.24
C HIS A 123 3.79 -12.83 -7.76
N ALA A 124 2.58 -12.56 -8.24
CA ALA A 124 2.33 -12.33 -9.65
C ALA A 124 3.04 -11.07 -10.17
N LEU A 125 3.23 -10.07 -9.32
CA LEU A 125 3.90 -8.82 -9.67
C LEU A 125 5.43 -8.86 -9.47
N GLY A 126 5.97 -10.04 -9.14
CA GLY A 126 7.42 -10.23 -9.04
C GLY A 126 8.02 -9.92 -7.68
N TRP A 127 7.21 -9.78 -6.65
CA TRP A 127 7.70 -9.61 -5.29
C TRP A 127 8.13 -10.96 -4.71
N THR A 128 9.17 -10.94 -3.88
CA THR A 128 9.71 -12.15 -3.25
C THR A 128 9.33 -12.20 -1.78
N GLU A 129 8.75 -13.32 -1.36
CA GLU A 129 8.48 -13.54 0.07
C GLU A 129 9.80 -13.77 0.78
N VAL A 130 10.06 -13.02 1.85
CA VAL A 130 11.34 -13.08 2.59
C VAL A 130 11.18 -13.52 4.05
N GLY A 131 9.96 -13.72 4.52
CA GLY A 131 9.76 -14.23 5.88
C GLY A 131 8.33 -14.13 6.34
N ARG A 132 8.05 -14.81 7.45
CA ARG A 132 6.74 -14.77 8.12
C ARG A 132 6.99 -14.62 9.62
N ARG A 133 6.21 -13.75 10.26
CA ARG A 133 6.32 -13.50 11.71
C ARG A 133 4.97 -13.10 12.27
N THR A 134 4.78 -13.38 13.57
CA THR A 134 3.65 -12.84 14.32
C THR A 134 4.11 -11.55 15.01
N GLN A 135 3.42 -10.45 14.75
CA GLN A 135 3.71 -9.14 15.34
C GLN A 135 2.39 -8.47 15.72
N GLY A 136 2.32 -7.97 16.95
CA GLY A 136 1.12 -7.26 17.42
C GLY A 136 -0.14 -8.13 17.37
N GLY A 137 0.00 -9.45 17.42
CA GLY A 137 -1.12 -10.38 17.32
C GLY A 137 -1.56 -10.68 15.88
N PHE A 138 -0.83 -10.20 14.88
CA PHE A 138 -1.10 -10.49 13.47
C PHE A 138 -0.03 -11.42 12.91
N ASP A 139 -0.47 -12.40 12.09
CA ASP A 139 0.45 -13.24 11.32
C ASP A 139 0.78 -12.50 10.03
N ARG A 140 2.04 -12.10 9.87
CA ARG A 140 2.49 -11.26 8.77
C ARG A 140 3.42 -11.99 7.83
N VAL A 141 3.23 -11.74 6.54
CA VAL A 141 4.09 -12.23 5.45
C VAL A 141 4.85 -11.03 4.89
N PHE A 142 6.17 -11.12 4.86
CA PHE A 142 7.05 -10.04 4.42
C PHE A 142 7.51 -10.28 3.00
N PHE A 143 7.46 -9.22 2.19
CA PHE A 143 7.85 -9.23 0.78
C PHE A 143 8.87 -8.14 0.50
N GLU A 144 9.75 -8.42 -0.45
CA GLU A 144 10.71 -7.44 -0.98
C GLU A 144 10.67 -7.46 -2.51
N LYS A 145 11.02 -6.32 -3.09
CA LYS A 145 11.23 -6.21 -4.53
C LYS A 145 12.42 -5.30 -4.78
N ARG A 146 13.33 -5.75 -5.66
CA ARG A 146 14.48 -4.95 -6.03
C ARG A 146 14.13 -3.97 -7.14
N VAL A 147 14.70 -2.78 -7.04
CA VAL A 147 14.58 -1.74 -8.07
C VAL A 147 15.97 -1.21 -8.38
N THR A 148 16.12 -0.61 -9.55
CA THR A 148 17.37 0.03 -9.94
C THR A 148 17.30 1.50 -9.57
N PRO A 149 18.15 1.97 -8.62
CA PRO A 149 18.12 3.38 -8.24
C PRO A 149 18.42 4.28 -9.43
N VAL A 150 17.76 5.44 -9.47
CA VAL A 150 18.07 6.46 -10.46
C VAL A 150 19.39 7.10 -10.06
N ALA A 151 20.34 7.18 -10.99
CA ALA A 151 21.61 7.83 -10.78
C ALA A 151 21.39 9.33 -10.54
N SER A 152 21.97 9.87 -9.47
CA SER A 152 21.91 11.28 -9.16
C SER A 152 23.06 12.06 -9.79
#